data_6529e331e07fcb0e4a672e75064c19e5
#
_entry.id   6529e331e07fcb0e4a672e75064c19e5
#
_cell.length_a   1.000
_cell.length_b   1.000
_cell.length_c   1.000
_cell.angle_alpha   90.00
_cell.angle_beta   90.00
_cell.angle_gamma   90.00
#
_symmetry.space_group_name_H-M   'P 1'
#
loop_
_entity.id
_entity.type
_entity.pdbx_description
1 polymer ?
#
loop_
_entity_poly.entity_id
_entity_poly.type
_entity_poly.pdbx_seq_one_letter_code
_entity_poly.pdbx_strand_id
1 'polypeptide(L)'
;GEYLKKYPSDMQYYTKPFYCDKATLTKNKIKEIRALYDEFCPGLNEEIEGFSDALHVSSDGVIFHTNLYAVKGGCCHMVALPKVTENHHVLVGRSYEYSLDDDTRFTCCKINGKPAHIGFSVYLFGRYEGINEHGLSITISAATPGTDTELSGLRFWTAIRCMIENCRTTDEAVYLLKHM
;
A
#
# COMPACT_ATOMS: atom_id res chain seq x y z
N GLY A 1 13.33 4.06 -8.87
CA GLY A 1 14.32 3.81 -9.92
C GLY A 1 15.74 3.74 -9.43
N GLU A 2 16.34 4.81 -8.89
CA GLU A 2 17.77 4.84 -8.51
C GLU A 2 18.13 3.84 -7.40
N TYR A 3 17.26 3.63 -6.42
CA TYR A 3 17.51 2.65 -5.37
C TYR A 3 17.69 1.23 -5.94
N LEU A 4 16.78 0.77 -6.80
CA LEU A 4 16.85 -0.57 -7.36
C LEU A 4 18.03 -0.75 -8.34
N LYS A 5 18.49 0.32 -8.99
CA LYS A 5 19.74 0.30 -9.77
C LYS A 5 20.95 0.07 -8.87
N LYS A 6 20.92 0.63 -7.65
CA LYS A 6 21.98 0.47 -6.65
C LYS A 6 21.97 -0.93 -5.99
N TYR A 7 20.79 -1.55 -5.91
CA TYR A 7 20.60 -2.86 -5.29
C TYR A 7 19.96 -3.85 -6.28
N PRO A 8 20.75 -4.42 -7.22
CA PRO A 8 20.24 -5.31 -8.28
C PRO A 8 19.56 -6.58 -7.77
N SER A 9 19.92 -7.06 -6.57
CA SER A 9 19.27 -8.21 -5.93
C SER A 9 17.79 -7.94 -5.66
N ASP A 10 17.46 -6.72 -5.25
CA ASP A 10 16.10 -6.31 -4.98
C ASP A 10 15.31 -6.18 -6.30
N MET A 11 16.01 -5.81 -7.39
CA MET A 11 15.42 -5.75 -8.71
C MET A 11 14.94 -7.13 -9.21
N GLN A 12 15.67 -8.20 -8.89
CA GLN A 12 15.27 -9.55 -9.27
C GLN A 12 13.92 -9.96 -8.67
N TYR A 13 13.59 -9.43 -7.51
CA TYR A 13 12.29 -9.67 -6.87
C TYR A 13 11.14 -9.14 -7.73
N TYR A 14 11.32 -8.01 -8.41
CA TYR A 14 10.28 -7.36 -9.23
C TYR A 14 10.35 -7.75 -10.72
N THR A 15 11.42 -8.39 -11.16
CA THR A 15 11.62 -8.74 -12.58
C THR A 15 11.57 -10.24 -12.87
N LYS A 16 11.53 -11.08 -11.83
CA LYS A 16 11.38 -12.53 -12.03
C LYS A 16 10.05 -12.82 -12.71
N PRO A 17 10.03 -13.63 -13.76
CA PRO A 17 8.78 -14.10 -14.31
C PRO A 17 8.04 -14.89 -13.23
N PHE A 18 6.76 -14.53 -13.02
CA PHE A 18 5.95 -15.16 -12.00
C PHE A 18 5.35 -16.45 -12.51
N TYR A 19 5.66 -17.50 -11.82
CA TYR A 19 4.86 -18.70 -11.85
C TYR A 19 4.04 -18.72 -10.57
N CYS A 20 2.80 -18.28 -10.66
CA CYS A 20 1.81 -18.58 -9.66
C CYS A 20 0.85 -19.60 -10.22
N ASP A 21 0.97 -20.85 -9.79
CA ASP A 21 0.13 -21.95 -10.22
C ASP A 21 -1.38 -21.78 -9.89
N LYS A 22 -1.75 -20.73 -9.18
CA LYS A 22 -3.10 -20.57 -8.63
C LYS A 22 -3.83 -19.25 -8.92
N ALA A 23 -3.19 -18.24 -9.50
CA ALA A 23 -3.87 -16.99 -9.80
C ALA A 23 -3.40 -16.42 -11.13
N THR A 24 -4.18 -16.66 -12.15
CA THR A 24 -3.98 -16.01 -13.45
C THR A 24 -4.60 -14.62 -13.39
N LEU A 25 -3.80 -13.62 -13.08
CA LEU A 25 -4.19 -12.25 -13.38
C LEU A 25 -4.23 -12.11 -14.91
N THR A 26 -5.41 -12.20 -15.47
CA THR A 26 -5.62 -12.00 -16.90
C THR A 26 -5.35 -10.53 -17.27
N LYS A 27 -5.05 -10.26 -18.55
CA LYS A 27 -4.94 -8.89 -19.06
C LYS A 27 -6.19 -8.04 -18.74
N ASN A 28 -7.36 -8.65 -18.70
CA ASN A 28 -8.60 -7.96 -18.34
C ASN A 28 -8.59 -7.56 -16.87
N LYS A 29 -8.09 -8.40 -15.98
CA LYS A 29 -7.99 -8.08 -14.56
C LYS A 29 -6.99 -6.95 -14.28
N ILE A 30 -5.87 -6.91 -14.99
CA ILE A 30 -4.93 -5.79 -14.90
C ILE A 30 -5.59 -4.47 -15.35
N LYS A 31 -6.41 -4.49 -16.40
CA LYS A 31 -7.17 -3.30 -16.83
C LYS A 31 -8.17 -2.82 -15.77
N GLU A 32 -8.87 -3.76 -15.11
CA GLU A 32 -9.76 -3.44 -14.00
C GLU A 32 -9.01 -2.80 -12.84
N ILE A 33 -7.85 -3.35 -12.47
CA ILE A 33 -6.99 -2.79 -11.41
C ILE A 33 -6.51 -1.39 -11.78
N ARG A 34 -6.10 -1.16 -13.02
CA ARG A 34 -5.69 0.17 -13.49
C ARG A 34 -6.84 1.19 -13.42
N ALA A 35 -8.05 0.78 -13.79
CA ALA A 35 -9.22 1.64 -13.67
C ALA A 35 -9.51 2.02 -12.21
N LEU A 36 -9.37 1.07 -11.28
CA LEU A 36 -9.48 1.36 -9.84
C LEU A 36 -8.38 2.32 -9.34
N TYR A 37 -7.16 2.21 -9.89
CA TYR A 37 -6.07 3.14 -9.55
C TYR A 37 -6.38 4.56 -10.05
N ASP A 38 -6.90 4.69 -11.28
CA ASP A 38 -7.30 6.00 -11.82
C ASP A 38 -8.42 6.64 -11.01
N GLU A 39 -9.38 5.85 -10.56
CA GLU A 39 -10.53 6.31 -9.78
C GLU A 39 -10.15 6.69 -8.34
N PHE A 40 -9.44 5.81 -7.62
CA PHE A 40 -9.22 5.96 -6.18
C PHE A 40 -7.82 6.45 -5.80
N CYS A 41 -6.84 6.29 -6.67
CA CYS A 41 -5.44 6.64 -6.40
C CYS A 41 -4.79 7.39 -7.58
N PRO A 42 -5.34 8.57 -7.97
CA PRO A 42 -4.86 9.30 -9.15
C PRO A 42 -3.35 9.51 -9.15
N GLY A 43 -2.70 9.25 -10.27
CA GLY A 43 -1.25 9.35 -10.45
C GLY A 43 -0.49 8.06 -10.13
N LEU A 44 -1.15 7.01 -9.60
CA LEU A 44 -0.46 5.75 -9.31
C LEU A 44 -0.09 4.99 -10.59
N ASN A 45 -0.95 5.01 -11.61
CA ASN A 45 -0.61 4.39 -12.89
C ASN A 45 0.61 5.05 -13.52
N GLU A 46 0.69 6.37 -13.50
CA GLU A 46 1.83 7.14 -14.01
C GLU A 46 3.11 6.86 -13.23
N GLU A 47 3.02 6.72 -11.91
CA GLU A 47 4.16 6.34 -11.07
C GLU A 47 4.67 4.94 -11.42
N ILE A 48 3.76 3.98 -11.65
CA ILE A 48 4.10 2.61 -12.07
C ILE A 48 4.73 2.61 -13.47
N GLU A 49 4.20 3.38 -14.42
CA GLU A 49 4.80 3.50 -15.75
C GLU A 49 6.20 4.11 -15.67
N GLY A 50 6.37 5.23 -14.97
CA GLY A 50 7.69 5.86 -14.80
C GLY A 50 8.70 4.94 -14.10
N PHE A 51 8.26 4.14 -13.13
CA PHE A 51 9.09 3.12 -12.51
C PHE A 51 9.49 2.03 -13.51
N SER A 52 8.53 1.54 -14.28
CA SER A 52 8.72 0.47 -15.25
C SER A 52 9.68 0.90 -16.37
N ASP A 53 9.53 2.11 -16.88
CA ASP A 53 10.41 2.70 -17.89
C ASP A 53 11.85 2.84 -17.37
N ALA A 54 12.01 3.34 -16.13
CA ALA A 54 13.33 3.53 -15.53
C ALA A 54 14.10 2.22 -15.31
N LEU A 55 13.40 1.10 -15.16
CA LEU A 55 13.98 -0.23 -14.93
C LEU A 55 13.91 -1.15 -16.15
N HIS A 56 13.27 -0.71 -17.23
CA HIS A 56 13.04 -1.53 -18.44
C HIS A 56 12.27 -2.82 -18.13
N VAL A 57 11.22 -2.73 -17.30
CA VAL A 57 10.33 -3.84 -16.94
C VAL A 57 8.90 -3.56 -17.40
N SER A 58 8.08 -4.60 -17.46
CA SER A 58 6.66 -4.44 -17.81
C SER A 58 5.87 -3.84 -16.66
N SER A 59 5.12 -2.76 -16.91
CA SER A 59 4.22 -2.17 -15.93
C SER A 59 3.07 -3.11 -15.54
N ASP A 60 2.60 -3.93 -16.46
CA ASP A 60 1.64 -5.00 -16.16
C ASP A 60 2.25 -6.05 -15.22
N GLY A 61 3.53 -6.36 -15.39
CA GLY A 61 4.29 -7.23 -14.49
C GLY A 61 4.40 -6.64 -13.10
N VAL A 62 4.65 -5.34 -12.98
CA VAL A 62 4.69 -4.63 -11.68
C VAL A 62 3.33 -4.67 -10.99
N ILE A 63 2.24 -4.39 -11.72
CA ILE A 63 0.88 -4.47 -11.19
C ILE A 63 0.55 -5.89 -10.74
N PHE A 64 0.90 -6.89 -11.54
CA PHE A 64 0.73 -8.29 -11.22
C PHE A 64 1.40 -8.62 -9.87
N HIS A 65 2.66 -8.23 -9.69
CA HIS A 65 3.41 -8.45 -8.45
C HIS A 65 2.73 -7.86 -7.23
N THR A 66 2.39 -6.60 -7.35
CA THR A 66 1.81 -5.86 -6.23
C THR A 66 0.43 -6.37 -5.82
N ASN A 67 -0.21 -7.22 -6.62
CA ASN A 67 -1.56 -7.72 -6.37
C ASN A 67 -1.67 -9.22 -6.04
N LEU A 68 -0.59 -9.99 -6.18
CA LEU A 68 -0.63 -11.45 -5.96
C LEU A 68 -0.42 -11.90 -4.51
N TYR A 69 -0.03 -11.03 -3.63
CA TYR A 69 0.44 -11.44 -2.32
C TYR A 69 -0.70 -11.82 -1.37
N ALA A 70 -0.54 -12.95 -0.67
CA ALA A 70 -1.40 -13.38 0.42
C ALA A 70 -0.69 -13.14 1.75
N VAL A 71 -1.26 -12.28 2.59
CA VAL A 71 -0.70 -11.96 3.90
C VAL A 71 -0.93 -13.14 4.86
N LYS A 72 0.16 -13.65 5.43
CA LYS A 72 0.14 -14.52 6.60
C LYS A 72 0.95 -13.81 7.68
N GLY A 73 0.32 -13.27 8.69
CA GLY A 73 1.05 -12.60 9.77
C GLY A 73 0.12 -12.15 10.89
N GLY A 74 0.69 -11.94 12.05
CA GLY A 74 0.07 -11.29 13.19
C GLY A 74 0.51 -9.83 13.26
N CYS A 75 -0.32 -8.98 13.81
CA CYS A 75 0.02 -7.61 14.19
C CYS A 75 -0.83 -7.23 15.37
N CYS A 76 -0.35 -6.32 16.21
CA CYS A 76 -1.18 -5.71 17.24
C CYS A 76 -1.14 -4.18 17.15
N HIS A 77 -2.23 -3.58 17.59
CA HIS A 77 -2.39 -2.13 17.64
C HIS A 77 -2.84 -1.71 19.05
N MET A 78 -2.39 -0.55 19.43
CA MET A 78 -2.86 0.14 20.63
C MET A 78 -3.11 1.59 20.29
N VAL A 79 -4.24 2.12 20.74
CA VAL A 79 -4.57 3.54 20.63
C VAL A 79 -4.87 4.08 22.01
N ALA A 80 -4.12 5.09 22.43
CA ALA A 80 -4.39 5.84 23.64
C ALA A 80 -5.07 7.18 23.26
N LEU A 81 -6.27 7.37 23.77
CA LEU A 81 -7.05 8.57 23.48
C LEU A 81 -6.60 9.75 24.36
N PRO A 82 -6.91 11.01 24.00
CA PRO A 82 -6.49 12.22 24.73
C PRO A 82 -6.79 12.23 26.22
N LYS A 83 -7.83 11.52 26.64
CA LYS A 83 -8.22 11.45 28.07
C LYS A 83 -7.23 10.69 28.96
N VAL A 84 -6.41 9.84 28.36
CA VAL A 84 -5.47 8.94 29.09
C VAL A 84 -4.01 9.25 28.77
N THR A 85 -3.75 10.28 27.97
CA THR A 85 -2.39 10.74 27.62
C THR A 85 -2.08 12.04 28.33
N GLU A 86 -0.85 12.21 28.80
CA GLU A 86 -0.39 13.35 29.56
C GLU A 86 -0.51 14.68 28.77
N ASN A 87 -0.21 14.62 27.48
CA ASN A 87 -0.23 15.77 26.59
C ASN A 87 -1.54 15.95 25.82
N HIS A 88 -2.59 15.18 26.16
CA HIS A 88 -3.88 15.18 25.48
C HIS A 88 -3.81 14.92 23.96
N HIS A 89 -2.81 14.21 23.50
CA HIS A 89 -2.72 13.76 22.11
C HIS A 89 -3.16 12.30 21.96
N VAL A 90 -3.61 11.95 20.77
CA VAL A 90 -3.81 10.54 20.39
C VAL A 90 -2.43 9.92 20.19
N LEU A 91 -2.17 8.79 20.85
CA LEU A 91 -0.97 7.99 20.62
C LEU A 91 -1.37 6.66 19.99
N VAL A 92 -0.70 6.32 18.91
CA VAL A 92 -0.88 5.03 18.22
C VAL A 92 0.41 4.25 18.32
N GLY A 93 0.32 3.07 18.93
CA GLY A 93 1.41 2.09 18.98
C GLY A 93 1.06 0.90 18.09
N ARG A 94 2.05 0.36 17.40
CA ARG A 94 1.88 -0.79 16.53
C ARG A 94 3.08 -1.74 16.62
N SER A 95 2.81 -3.03 16.72
CA SER A 95 3.78 -4.08 16.46
C SER A 95 3.49 -4.69 15.08
N TYR A 96 4.50 -4.70 14.23
CA TYR A 96 4.47 -5.36 12.93
C TYR A 96 5.16 -6.71 13.05
N GLU A 97 4.38 -7.78 12.93
CA GLU A 97 4.86 -9.15 13.13
C GLU A 97 4.82 -9.89 11.79
N TYR A 98 5.88 -9.72 11.03
CA TYR A 98 6.04 -10.32 9.72
C TYR A 98 7.49 -10.81 9.50
N SER A 99 7.85 -11.18 8.28
CA SER A 99 9.21 -11.64 7.97
C SER A 99 10.24 -10.52 8.08
N LEU A 100 11.45 -10.85 8.55
CA LEU A 100 12.60 -9.94 8.51
C LEU A 100 13.06 -9.63 7.08
N ASP A 101 12.66 -10.47 6.12
CA ASP A 101 13.00 -10.31 4.71
C ASP A 101 12.01 -9.39 3.96
N ASP A 102 11.02 -8.84 4.66
CA ASP A 102 10.07 -7.92 4.05
C ASP A 102 10.72 -6.59 3.67
N ASP A 103 10.46 -6.17 2.44
CA ASP A 103 10.88 -4.87 1.93
C ASP A 103 10.01 -3.75 2.50
N THR A 104 10.21 -3.46 3.78
CA THR A 104 9.59 -2.32 4.45
C THR A 104 10.51 -1.13 4.41
N ARG A 105 10.01 -0.01 3.90
CA ARG A 105 10.75 1.25 3.83
C ARG A 105 9.95 2.36 4.46
N PHE A 106 10.60 3.10 5.33
CA PHE A 106 10.05 4.36 5.81
C PHE A 106 10.14 5.40 4.69
N THR A 107 9.00 6.01 4.36
CA THR A 107 8.88 6.98 3.27
C THR A 107 8.31 8.29 3.77
N CYS A 108 8.86 9.39 3.25
CA CYS A 108 8.29 10.73 3.36
C CYS A 108 7.85 11.15 1.97
N CYS A 109 6.58 11.46 1.82
CA CYS A 109 5.99 11.81 0.54
C CYS A 109 5.40 13.21 0.58
N LYS A 110 5.75 14.01 -0.44
CA LYS A 110 5.12 15.30 -0.70
C LYS A 110 4.83 15.39 -2.19
N ILE A 111 3.57 15.27 -2.52
CA ILE A 111 3.05 15.28 -3.90
C ILE A 111 2.19 16.52 -4.05
N ASN A 112 2.37 17.28 -5.13
CA ASN A 112 1.57 18.47 -5.39
C ASN A 112 0.08 18.12 -5.45
N GLY A 113 -0.73 18.88 -4.70
CA GLY A 113 -2.17 18.68 -4.65
C GLY A 113 -2.66 17.55 -3.71
N LYS A 114 -1.74 16.85 -3.03
CA LYS A 114 -2.07 15.80 -2.06
C LYS A 114 -1.53 16.14 -0.67
N PRO A 115 -2.14 15.64 0.42
CA PRO A 115 -1.57 15.73 1.75
C PRO A 115 -0.15 15.14 1.81
N ALA A 116 0.78 15.89 2.40
CA ALA A 116 2.08 15.35 2.73
C ALA A 116 1.92 14.26 3.78
N HIS A 117 2.67 13.15 3.66
CA HIS A 117 2.54 12.03 4.56
C HIS A 117 3.86 11.29 4.78
N ILE A 118 3.92 10.60 5.90
CA ILE A 118 4.99 9.65 6.23
C ILE A 118 4.36 8.28 6.50
N GLY A 119 5.11 7.23 6.25
CA GLY A 119 4.64 5.87 6.52
C GLY A 119 5.59 4.80 6.02
N PHE A 120 5.26 3.56 6.34
CA PHE A 120 6.02 2.42 5.85
C PHE A 120 5.42 1.92 4.53
N SER A 121 6.27 1.85 3.51
CA SER A 121 5.89 1.32 2.20
C SER A 121 5.94 -0.20 2.19
N VAL A 122 5.09 -0.76 1.36
CA VAL A 122 5.07 -2.18 1.03
C VAL A 122 4.85 -2.34 -0.46
N TYR A 123 5.46 -3.35 -1.05
CA TYR A 123 5.34 -3.65 -2.48
C TYR A 123 5.54 -2.40 -3.35
N LEU A 124 6.56 -1.60 -3.03
CA LEU A 124 6.96 -0.34 -3.67
C LEU A 124 5.95 0.80 -3.52
N PHE A 125 4.72 0.58 -3.94
CA PHE A 125 3.71 1.63 -4.10
C PHE A 125 2.69 1.67 -2.97
N GLY A 126 2.51 0.58 -2.24
CA GLY A 126 1.55 0.50 -1.16
C GLY A 126 2.04 1.09 0.16
N ARG A 127 1.15 1.07 1.16
CA ARG A 127 1.45 1.44 2.55
C ARG A 127 0.85 0.40 3.48
N TYR A 128 1.56 0.05 4.55
CA TYR A 128 1.00 -0.69 5.68
C TYR A 128 0.31 0.24 6.65
N GLU A 129 0.90 1.41 6.80
CA GLU A 129 0.54 2.41 7.77
C GLU A 129 1.12 3.76 7.38
N GLY A 130 0.57 4.80 7.95
CA GLY A 130 1.07 6.14 7.79
C GLY A 130 0.24 7.17 8.51
N ILE A 131 0.78 8.37 8.54
CA ILE A 131 0.11 9.56 9.03
C ILE A 131 0.32 10.69 8.03
N ASN A 132 -0.72 11.47 7.76
CA ASN A 132 -0.62 12.64 6.91
C ASN A 132 -0.58 13.94 7.72
N GLU A 133 -0.31 15.05 7.03
CA GLU A 133 -0.18 16.38 7.63
C GLU A 133 -1.45 16.90 8.34
N HIS A 134 -2.60 16.27 8.09
CA HIS A 134 -3.85 16.57 8.77
C HIS A 134 -4.05 15.75 10.05
N GLY A 135 -3.09 14.86 10.39
CA GLY A 135 -3.16 14.01 11.56
C GLY A 135 -3.98 12.73 11.35
N LEU A 136 -4.45 12.47 10.12
CA LEU A 136 -5.09 11.18 9.81
C LEU A 136 -4.03 10.08 9.88
N SER A 137 -4.17 9.17 10.83
CA SER A 137 -3.32 7.99 10.99
C SER A 137 -4.09 6.74 10.61
N ILE A 138 -3.51 5.90 9.78
CA ILE A 138 -4.09 4.64 9.31
C ILE A 138 -3.07 3.54 9.53
N THR A 139 -3.51 2.46 10.15
CA THR A 139 -2.72 1.26 10.38
C THR A 139 -3.53 0.02 10.06
N ILE A 140 -2.88 -1.10 9.81
CA ILE A 140 -3.56 -2.36 9.48
C ILE A 140 -3.05 -3.53 10.33
N SER A 141 -3.96 -4.42 10.68
CA SER A 141 -3.67 -5.76 11.18
C SER A 141 -4.26 -6.82 10.28
N ALA A 142 -3.55 -7.93 10.11
CA ALA A 142 -4.13 -9.10 9.48
C ALA A 142 -5.24 -9.65 10.38
N ALA A 143 -6.43 -9.83 9.82
CA ALA A 143 -7.50 -10.60 10.43
C ALA A 143 -7.36 -12.07 10.06
N THR A 144 -7.99 -12.94 10.83
CA THR A 144 -8.13 -14.36 10.44
C THR A 144 -8.76 -14.41 9.04
N PRO A 145 -8.19 -15.15 8.09
CA PRO A 145 -8.72 -15.20 6.74
C PRO A 145 -10.18 -15.63 6.78
N GLY A 146 -11.06 -14.76 6.33
CA GLY A 146 -12.39 -15.17 5.88
C GLY A 146 -12.22 -16.10 4.68
N THR A 147 -13.17 -16.94 4.44
CA THR A 147 -13.10 -18.05 3.49
C THR A 147 -12.96 -17.63 2.03
N ASP A 148 -13.23 -16.37 1.68
CA ASP A 148 -13.19 -15.91 0.30
C ASP A 148 -12.62 -14.48 0.22
N THR A 149 -11.34 -14.38 -0.07
CA THR A 149 -10.80 -13.13 -0.59
C THR A 149 -11.11 -13.06 -2.07
N GLU A 150 -12.18 -12.36 -2.41
CA GLU A 150 -12.40 -11.98 -3.81
C GLU A 150 -11.20 -11.18 -4.31
N LEU A 151 -10.77 -11.50 -5.53
CA LEU A 151 -9.72 -10.73 -6.21
C LEU A 151 -10.25 -9.41 -6.80
N SER A 152 -11.47 -9.01 -6.43
CA SER A 152 -12.10 -7.75 -6.80
C SER A 152 -11.69 -6.63 -5.85
N GLY A 153 -11.65 -5.40 -6.32
CA GLY A 153 -11.32 -4.23 -5.54
C GLY A 153 -9.81 -4.00 -5.35
N LEU A 154 -9.50 -2.97 -4.58
CA LEU A 154 -8.14 -2.59 -4.26
C LEU A 154 -7.54 -3.48 -3.18
N ARG A 155 -6.26 -3.77 -3.30
CA ARG A 155 -5.51 -4.39 -2.20
C ARG A 155 -5.39 -3.41 -1.04
N PHE A 156 -5.39 -3.93 0.19
CA PHE A 156 -5.38 -3.10 1.39
C PHE A 156 -4.24 -2.08 1.44
N TRP A 157 -3.05 -2.44 0.95
CA TRP A 157 -1.91 -1.52 0.92
C TRP A 157 -2.10 -0.36 -0.06
N THR A 158 -2.80 -0.58 -1.18
CA THR A 158 -3.19 0.48 -2.10
C THR A 158 -4.33 1.30 -1.50
N ALA A 159 -5.32 0.67 -0.88
CA ALA A 159 -6.41 1.37 -0.20
C ALA A 159 -5.91 2.30 0.92
N ILE A 160 -4.95 1.83 1.74
CA ILE A 160 -4.31 2.67 2.77
C ILE A 160 -3.61 3.87 2.13
N ARG A 161 -2.85 3.65 1.07
CA ARG A 161 -2.21 4.74 0.33
C ARG A 161 -3.24 5.74 -0.18
N CYS A 162 -4.31 5.28 -0.83
CA CYS A 162 -5.37 6.15 -1.34
C CYS A 162 -5.97 7.02 -0.24
N MET A 163 -6.28 6.44 0.91
CA MET A 163 -6.86 7.19 2.03
C MET A 163 -5.87 8.23 2.59
N ILE A 164 -4.61 7.87 2.79
CA ILE A 164 -3.59 8.80 3.32
C ILE A 164 -3.35 9.97 2.36
N GLU A 165 -3.39 9.73 1.06
CA GLU A 165 -3.12 10.73 0.02
C GLU A 165 -4.32 11.61 -0.33
N ASN A 166 -5.55 11.23 0.05
CA ASN A 166 -6.75 11.93 -0.39
C ASN A 166 -7.69 12.36 0.76
N CYS A 167 -7.54 11.80 1.96
CA CYS A 167 -8.44 12.09 3.08
C CYS A 167 -7.76 12.95 4.14
N ARG A 168 -8.54 13.79 4.79
CA ARG A 168 -8.11 14.65 5.90
C ARG A 168 -8.61 14.15 7.25
N THR A 169 -9.74 13.45 7.24
CA THR A 169 -10.43 12.99 8.44
C THR A 169 -10.71 11.50 8.40
N THR A 170 -10.98 10.93 9.56
CA THR A 170 -11.39 9.53 9.68
C THR A 170 -12.69 9.25 8.93
N ASP A 171 -13.64 10.18 8.96
CA ASP A 171 -14.93 10.03 8.29
C ASP A 171 -14.77 9.99 6.77
N GLU A 172 -13.91 10.85 6.20
CA GLU A 172 -13.55 10.81 4.78
C GLU A 172 -12.89 9.49 4.41
N ALA A 173 -11.96 9.00 5.23
CA ALA A 173 -11.28 7.73 4.98
C ALA A 173 -12.26 6.53 5.05
N VAL A 174 -13.17 6.52 6.02
CA VAL A 174 -14.21 5.49 6.14
C VAL A 174 -15.18 5.55 4.97
N TYR A 175 -15.57 6.76 4.54
CA TYR A 175 -16.41 6.93 3.36
C TYR A 175 -15.73 6.37 2.11
N LEU A 176 -14.47 6.76 1.87
CA LEU A 176 -13.71 6.30 0.71
C LEU A 176 -13.56 4.78 0.71
N LEU A 177 -13.19 4.18 1.86
CA LEU A 177 -13.02 2.73 2.00
C LEU A 177 -14.29 1.92 1.68
N LYS A 178 -15.46 2.47 1.96
CA LYS A 178 -16.75 1.81 1.65
C LYS A 178 -17.10 1.83 0.16
N HIS A 179 -16.42 2.64 -0.64
CA HIS A 179 -16.71 2.83 -2.07
C HIS A 179 -15.60 2.28 -2.98
N MET A 180 -14.50 1.79 -2.40
CA MET A 180 -13.43 1.06 -3.10
C MET A 180 -13.88 -0.41 -3.32
#